data_51f40b68f7708256179e8df2adc5954d
#
_entry.id   51f40b68f7708256179e8df2adc5954d
#
_cell.length_a   1.000
_cell.length_b   1.000
_cell.length_c   1.000
_cell.angle_alpha   90.00
_cell.angle_beta   90.00
_cell.angle_gamma   90.00
#
_symmetry.space_group_name_H-M   'P 1'
#
loop_
_entity.id
_entity.type
_entity.pdbx_description
1 polymer ?
#
loop_
_entity_poly.entity_id
_entity_poly.type
_entity_poly.pdbx_seq_one_letter_code
_entity_poly.pdbx_strand_id
1 'polypeptide(L)'
;MLDVDKIRKDFPMIENNPDLVYLDSAATSLKPQCVIDAVVDFYARHTSNVHRGDYRVAEINDKLYDGTRNLVAELIHCDKDEVVYTHNVSHSLNQIAFGLKPMLKKGDTVLITYAEHASNVLPWFALQKEIGINIEYIETDNEANITIDTFKKAMHEGVKVVSVAEVTNVLGSIQPVKEMCEIAHSYGAYMIVDGAQSVPHMKVDVKDLDVDFLGFSAHKMCGPYGVGILYGKKKLLDAMEPVF
;
A
#
# COMPACT_ATOMS: atom_id res chain seq x y z
N MET A 1 -19.60 16.07 16.58
CA MET A 1 -18.40 15.67 17.37
C MET A 1 -18.44 14.15 17.49
N LEU A 2 -17.33 13.45 17.28
CA LEU A 2 -17.23 11.99 17.43
C LEU A 2 -17.49 11.61 18.91
N ASP A 3 -18.36 10.62 19.14
CA ASP A 3 -18.59 10.06 20.47
C ASP A 3 -17.50 9.00 20.75
N VAL A 4 -16.39 9.48 21.32
CA VAL A 4 -15.20 8.67 21.57
C VAL A 4 -15.49 7.52 22.54
N ASP A 5 -16.30 7.77 23.57
CA ASP A 5 -16.62 6.75 24.59
C ASP A 5 -17.48 5.62 24.01
N LYS A 6 -18.34 5.93 23.05
CA LYS A 6 -19.11 4.95 22.32
C LYS A 6 -18.21 4.12 21.40
N ILE A 7 -17.34 4.79 20.60
CA ILE A 7 -16.44 4.11 19.65
C ILE A 7 -15.45 3.20 20.37
N ARG A 8 -14.92 3.62 21.53
CA ARG A 8 -13.97 2.81 22.31
C ARG A 8 -14.53 1.45 22.71
N LYS A 9 -15.84 1.35 22.93
CA LYS A 9 -16.53 0.08 23.27
C LYS A 9 -16.54 -0.95 22.12
N ASP A 10 -16.33 -0.50 20.88
CA ASP A 10 -16.23 -1.38 19.74
C ASP A 10 -14.89 -2.13 19.69
N PHE A 11 -13.92 -1.75 20.53
CA PHE A 11 -12.56 -2.29 20.53
C PHE A 11 -12.27 -3.11 21.81
N PRO A 12 -12.41 -4.44 21.78
CA PRO A 12 -12.24 -5.30 22.98
C PRO A 12 -10.86 -5.19 23.61
N MET A 13 -9.82 -4.86 22.83
CA MET A 13 -8.48 -4.64 23.34
C MET A 13 -8.44 -3.54 24.41
N ILE A 14 -9.25 -2.49 24.25
CA ILE A 14 -9.34 -1.36 25.21
C ILE A 14 -10.08 -1.82 26.47
N GLU A 15 -11.20 -2.54 26.30
CA GLU A 15 -11.99 -3.02 27.45
C GLU A 15 -11.23 -4.05 28.29
N ASN A 16 -10.47 -4.94 27.64
CA ASN A 16 -9.67 -5.96 28.32
C ASN A 16 -8.39 -5.43 28.95
N ASN A 17 -8.01 -4.19 28.66
CA ASN A 17 -6.79 -3.55 29.19
C ASN A 17 -7.10 -2.11 29.62
N PRO A 18 -7.88 -1.90 30.70
CA PRO A 18 -8.40 -0.59 31.08
C PRO A 18 -7.31 0.46 31.40
N ASP A 19 -6.13 0.00 31.83
CA ASP A 19 -4.99 0.87 32.17
C ASP A 19 -4.07 1.15 30.97
N LEU A 20 -4.34 0.56 29.80
CA LEU A 20 -3.52 0.70 28.60
C LEU A 20 -3.85 2.01 27.88
N VAL A 21 -2.83 2.83 27.67
CA VAL A 21 -2.84 3.93 26.72
C VAL A 21 -2.13 3.47 25.44
N TYR A 22 -2.91 3.11 24.41
CA TYR A 22 -2.35 2.62 23.16
C TYR A 22 -2.10 3.78 22.18
N LEU A 23 -0.83 4.04 21.86
CA LEU A 23 -0.38 5.12 20.98
C LEU A 23 0.44 4.62 19.78
N ASP A 24 0.36 3.32 19.46
CA ASP A 24 1.17 2.68 18.42
C ASP A 24 0.34 2.26 17.18
N SER A 25 -0.69 3.04 16.83
CA SER A 25 -1.53 2.76 15.67
C SER A 25 -0.79 2.83 14.33
N ALA A 26 0.34 3.56 14.27
CA ALA A 26 1.20 3.60 13.08
C ALA A 26 1.86 2.23 12.80
N ALA A 27 2.13 1.43 13.83
CA ALA A 27 2.62 0.06 13.67
C ALA A 27 1.46 -0.89 13.30
N THR A 28 0.36 -0.85 14.05
CA THR A 28 -0.86 -1.62 13.78
C THR A 28 -2.05 -0.99 14.51
N SER A 29 -3.21 -0.85 13.87
CA SER A 29 -4.42 -0.38 14.52
C SER A 29 -5.09 -1.49 15.35
N LEU A 30 -5.85 -1.13 16.38
CA LEU A 30 -6.69 -2.07 17.11
C LEU A 30 -7.80 -2.61 16.19
N LYS A 31 -8.31 -3.80 16.53
CA LYS A 31 -9.37 -4.47 15.74
C LYS A 31 -10.71 -4.30 16.45
N PRO A 32 -11.73 -3.76 15.76
CA PRO A 32 -13.07 -3.72 16.34
C PRO A 32 -13.69 -5.12 16.41
N GLN A 33 -14.65 -5.29 17.32
CA GLN A 33 -15.30 -6.57 17.55
C GLN A 33 -15.88 -7.17 16.26
N CYS A 34 -16.49 -6.35 15.41
CA CYS A 34 -17.07 -6.81 14.14
C CYS A 34 -16.05 -7.48 13.20
N VAL A 35 -14.79 -7.04 13.20
CA VAL A 35 -13.72 -7.67 12.42
C VAL A 35 -13.30 -9.00 13.02
N ILE A 36 -13.21 -9.07 14.36
CA ILE A 36 -12.91 -10.30 15.08
C ILE A 36 -14.01 -11.34 14.79
N ASP A 37 -15.27 -10.93 14.92
CA ASP A 37 -16.44 -11.79 14.69
C ASP A 37 -16.48 -12.30 13.24
N ALA A 38 -16.16 -11.46 12.24
CA ALA A 38 -16.13 -11.88 10.85
C ALA A 38 -15.04 -12.94 10.58
N VAL A 39 -13.86 -12.82 11.20
CA VAL A 39 -12.80 -13.83 11.10
C VAL A 39 -13.22 -15.15 11.76
N VAL A 40 -13.83 -15.08 12.95
CA VAL A 40 -14.35 -16.25 13.67
C VAL A 40 -15.47 -16.92 12.85
N ASP A 41 -16.41 -16.13 12.31
CA ASP A 41 -17.53 -16.64 11.51
C ASP A 41 -17.04 -17.36 10.25
N PHE A 42 -16.04 -16.79 9.56
CA PHE A 42 -15.42 -17.43 8.41
C PHE A 42 -14.86 -18.81 8.76
N TYR A 43 -14.04 -18.91 9.81
CA TYR A 43 -13.45 -20.19 10.21
C TYR A 43 -14.50 -21.19 10.72
N ALA A 44 -15.50 -20.72 11.45
CA ALA A 44 -16.51 -21.60 12.04
C ALA A 44 -17.57 -22.08 11.05
N ARG A 45 -17.89 -21.29 10.00
CA ARG A 45 -19.08 -21.54 9.16
C ARG A 45 -18.84 -21.51 7.66
N HIS A 46 -17.75 -20.86 7.20
CA HIS A 46 -17.56 -20.56 5.77
C HIS A 46 -16.22 -21.02 5.21
N THR A 47 -15.42 -21.81 5.95
CA THR A 47 -14.11 -22.27 5.46
C THR A 47 -14.26 -23.06 4.16
N SER A 48 -13.79 -22.46 3.05
CA SER A 48 -13.70 -23.10 1.74
C SER A 48 -12.68 -22.34 0.85
N ASN A 49 -12.22 -23.00 -0.22
CA ASN A 49 -11.39 -22.34 -1.23
C ASN A 49 -12.25 -21.50 -2.16
N VAL A 50 -11.81 -20.27 -2.38
CA VAL A 50 -12.44 -19.34 -3.34
C VAL A 50 -12.21 -19.84 -4.78
N HIS A 51 -13.24 -19.79 -5.61
CA HIS A 51 -13.26 -20.22 -7.02
C HIS A 51 -12.87 -21.70 -7.25
N ARG A 52 -13.01 -22.57 -6.25
CA ARG A 52 -12.62 -23.99 -6.33
C ARG A 52 -13.73 -24.98 -5.98
N GLY A 53 -14.92 -24.51 -5.72
CA GLY A 53 -16.05 -25.36 -5.36
C GLY A 53 -17.37 -24.89 -5.99
N ASP A 54 -18.25 -25.84 -6.24
CA ASP A 54 -19.60 -25.67 -6.78
C ASP A 54 -20.70 -25.90 -5.73
N TYR A 55 -20.35 -25.74 -4.44
CA TYR A 55 -21.27 -25.94 -3.33
C TYR A 55 -21.53 -24.64 -2.58
N ARG A 56 -22.65 -24.58 -1.87
CA ARG A 56 -23.21 -23.37 -1.25
C ARG A 56 -22.20 -22.51 -0.48
N VAL A 57 -21.32 -23.14 0.33
CA VAL A 57 -20.34 -22.38 1.14
C VAL A 57 -19.26 -21.74 0.26
N ALA A 58 -18.82 -22.42 -0.80
CA ALA A 58 -17.89 -21.87 -1.77
C ALA A 58 -18.47 -20.66 -2.50
N GLU A 59 -19.73 -20.74 -2.96
CA GLU A 59 -20.44 -19.62 -3.59
C GLU A 59 -20.56 -18.38 -2.69
N ILE A 60 -20.77 -18.59 -1.38
CA ILE A 60 -20.80 -17.49 -0.40
C ILE A 60 -19.44 -16.80 -0.34
N ASN A 61 -18.36 -17.58 -0.27
CA ASN A 61 -17.01 -17.06 -0.19
C ASN A 61 -16.57 -16.37 -1.48
N ASP A 62 -16.97 -16.88 -2.64
CA ASP A 62 -16.72 -16.22 -3.92
C ASP A 62 -17.33 -14.82 -3.95
N LYS A 63 -18.59 -14.70 -3.51
CA LYS A 63 -19.28 -13.40 -3.42
C LYS A 63 -18.62 -12.44 -2.42
N LEU A 64 -18.17 -12.95 -1.27
CA LEU A 64 -17.45 -12.14 -0.26
C LEU A 64 -16.11 -11.67 -0.79
N TYR A 65 -15.37 -12.55 -1.45
CA TYR A 65 -14.06 -12.24 -2.03
C TYR A 65 -14.15 -11.19 -3.13
N ASP A 66 -15.06 -11.39 -4.10
CA ASP A 66 -15.28 -10.43 -5.19
C ASP A 66 -15.91 -9.12 -4.68
N GLY A 67 -16.82 -9.21 -3.71
CA GLY A 67 -17.42 -8.05 -3.05
C GLY A 67 -16.38 -7.18 -2.34
N THR A 68 -15.43 -7.79 -1.65
CA THR A 68 -14.33 -7.08 -0.99
C THR A 68 -13.45 -6.35 -2.02
N ARG A 69 -13.19 -6.96 -3.18
CA ARG A 69 -12.43 -6.30 -4.26
C ARG A 69 -13.15 -5.04 -4.77
N ASN A 70 -14.47 -5.10 -4.92
CA ASN A 70 -15.26 -3.94 -5.30
C ASN A 70 -15.20 -2.82 -4.24
N LEU A 71 -15.32 -3.17 -2.94
CA LEU A 71 -15.20 -2.20 -1.85
C LEU A 71 -13.82 -1.53 -1.80
N VAL A 72 -12.75 -2.28 -2.05
CA VAL A 72 -11.40 -1.72 -2.16
C VAL A 72 -11.31 -0.77 -3.35
N ALA A 73 -11.87 -1.16 -4.50
CA ALA A 73 -11.87 -0.33 -5.69
C ALA A 73 -12.63 1.00 -5.47
N GLU A 74 -13.77 0.96 -4.77
CA GLU A 74 -14.50 2.16 -4.35
C GLU A 74 -13.71 3.02 -3.37
N LEU A 75 -13.02 2.39 -2.39
CA LEU A 75 -12.25 3.09 -1.36
C LEU A 75 -11.14 3.98 -1.93
N ILE A 76 -10.41 3.47 -2.92
CA ILE A 76 -9.27 4.17 -3.54
C ILE A 76 -9.58 4.72 -4.93
N HIS A 77 -10.84 4.62 -5.40
CA HIS A 77 -11.35 5.11 -6.67
C HIS A 77 -10.62 4.51 -7.89
N CYS A 78 -10.56 3.17 -7.98
CA CYS A 78 -9.99 2.45 -9.10
C CYS A 78 -10.99 1.45 -9.72
N ASP A 79 -10.57 0.72 -10.74
CA ASP A 79 -11.33 -0.40 -11.26
C ASP A 79 -10.97 -1.68 -10.49
N LYS A 80 -11.95 -2.60 -10.31
CA LYS A 80 -11.73 -3.84 -9.57
C LYS A 80 -10.58 -4.71 -10.11
N ASP A 81 -10.34 -4.63 -11.43
CA ASP A 81 -9.29 -5.39 -12.11
C ASP A 81 -7.88 -4.78 -11.89
N GLU A 82 -7.81 -3.64 -11.20
CA GLU A 82 -6.58 -2.98 -10.76
C GLU A 82 -6.23 -3.30 -9.30
N VAL A 83 -7.06 -4.14 -8.63
CA VAL A 83 -6.87 -4.55 -7.23
C VAL A 83 -6.31 -5.96 -7.16
N VAL A 84 -5.15 -6.11 -6.55
CA VAL A 84 -4.47 -7.39 -6.29
C VAL A 84 -4.38 -7.63 -4.79
N TYR A 85 -4.84 -8.79 -4.31
CA TYR A 85 -4.67 -9.19 -2.92
C TYR A 85 -3.25 -9.65 -2.64
N THR A 86 -2.70 -9.17 -1.53
CA THR A 86 -1.38 -9.54 -1.02
C THR A 86 -1.48 -9.86 0.48
N HIS A 87 -0.37 -10.22 1.11
CA HIS A 87 -0.36 -10.47 2.56
C HIS A 87 -0.21 -9.19 3.40
N ASN A 88 0.40 -8.15 2.85
CA ASN A 88 0.61 -6.84 3.48
C ASN A 88 1.29 -5.90 2.46
N VAL A 89 1.50 -4.64 2.85
CA VAL A 89 2.19 -3.64 2.01
C VAL A 89 3.63 -4.05 1.66
N SER A 90 4.35 -4.71 2.55
CA SER A 90 5.71 -5.19 2.24
C SER A 90 5.70 -6.19 1.10
N HIS A 91 4.71 -7.11 1.08
CA HIS A 91 4.51 -8.03 -0.03
C HIS A 91 4.13 -7.27 -1.32
N SER A 92 3.24 -6.27 -1.23
CA SER A 92 2.86 -5.45 -2.39
C SER A 92 4.06 -4.74 -3.01
N LEU A 93 4.89 -4.07 -2.19
CA LEU A 93 6.06 -3.34 -2.66
C LEU A 93 7.14 -4.28 -3.25
N ASN A 94 7.32 -5.47 -2.68
CA ASN A 94 8.19 -6.48 -3.26
C ASN A 94 7.66 -6.98 -4.61
N GLN A 95 6.36 -7.28 -4.72
CA GLN A 95 5.75 -7.67 -5.99
C GLN A 95 5.90 -6.59 -7.07
N ILE A 96 5.72 -5.31 -6.72
CA ILE A 96 5.93 -4.20 -7.65
C ILE A 96 7.38 -4.16 -8.11
N ALA A 97 8.34 -4.13 -7.19
CA ALA A 97 9.76 -4.01 -7.52
C ALA A 97 10.24 -5.18 -8.40
N PHE A 98 9.96 -6.42 -7.99
CA PHE A 98 10.39 -7.60 -8.74
C PHE A 98 9.57 -7.83 -10.02
N GLY A 99 8.31 -7.45 -10.05
CA GLY A 99 7.47 -7.50 -11.25
C GLY A 99 7.89 -6.47 -12.31
N LEU A 100 8.44 -5.32 -11.90
CA LEU A 100 9.02 -4.31 -12.81
C LEU A 100 10.43 -4.66 -13.27
N LYS A 101 11.11 -5.63 -12.67
CA LYS A 101 12.49 -6.03 -12.99
C LYS A 101 12.74 -6.22 -14.50
N PRO A 102 11.85 -6.87 -15.29
CA PRO A 102 12.08 -7.01 -16.73
C PRO A 102 12.06 -5.71 -17.52
N MET A 103 11.45 -4.65 -16.94
CA MET A 103 11.35 -3.33 -17.55
C MET A 103 12.52 -2.41 -17.18
N LEU A 104 13.40 -2.87 -16.28
CA LEU A 104 14.56 -2.14 -15.77
C LEU A 104 15.85 -2.73 -16.32
N LYS A 105 16.86 -1.90 -16.48
CA LYS A 105 18.19 -2.31 -16.95
C LYS A 105 19.29 -1.70 -16.07
N LYS A 106 20.50 -2.24 -16.19
CA LYS A 106 21.68 -1.70 -15.54
C LYS A 106 21.83 -0.21 -15.83
N GLY A 107 22.00 0.59 -14.78
CA GLY A 107 22.18 2.05 -14.84
C GLY A 107 20.87 2.84 -14.78
N ASP A 108 19.69 2.22 -14.88
CA ASP A 108 18.43 2.90 -14.56
C ASP A 108 18.41 3.31 -13.08
N THR A 109 17.81 4.45 -12.77
CA THR A 109 17.79 5.02 -11.42
C THR A 109 16.42 4.87 -10.79
N VAL A 110 16.41 4.46 -9.53
CA VAL A 110 15.24 4.50 -8.63
C VAL A 110 15.45 5.63 -7.62
N LEU A 111 14.51 6.55 -7.54
CA LEU A 111 14.48 7.61 -6.52
C LEU A 111 13.65 7.16 -5.31
N ILE A 112 14.21 7.32 -4.13
CA ILE A 112 13.58 7.10 -2.83
C ILE A 112 13.89 8.27 -1.89
N THR A 113 13.36 8.25 -0.66
CA THR A 113 13.78 9.19 0.41
C THR A 113 14.46 8.46 1.57
N TYR A 114 15.12 9.21 2.45
CA TYR A 114 15.64 8.65 3.73
C TYR A 114 14.52 8.38 4.76
N ALA A 115 13.31 8.90 4.53
CA ALA A 115 12.16 8.72 5.41
C ALA A 115 11.31 7.48 5.08
N GLU A 116 11.73 6.68 4.09
CA GLU A 116 10.98 5.50 3.68
C GLU A 116 11.05 4.39 4.72
N HIS A 117 9.95 3.65 4.87
CA HIS A 117 9.97 2.39 5.58
C HIS A 117 10.83 1.36 4.84
N ALA A 118 11.51 0.47 5.59
CA ALA A 118 12.38 -0.56 5.02
C ALA A 118 11.71 -1.40 3.91
N SER A 119 10.40 -1.62 3.99
CA SER A 119 9.62 -2.33 2.96
C SER A 119 9.64 -1.64 1.59
N ASN A 120 9.80 -0.30 1.57
CA ASN A 120 9.87 0.49 0.34
C ASN A 120 11.30 0.74 -0.14
N VAL A 121 12.30 0.26 0.59
CA VAL A 121 13.73 0.45 0.28
C VAL A 121 14.41 -0.85 -0.10
N LEU A 122 14.23 -1.89 0.71
CA LEU A 122 15.00 -3.14 0.60
C LEU A 122 14.81 -3.88 -0.73
N PRO A 123 13.62 -3.90 -1.36
CA PRO A 123 13.46 -4.52 -2.68
C PRO A 123 14.35 -3.87 -3.75
N TRP A 124 14.51 -2.54 -3.69
CA TRP A 124 15.37 -1.81 -4.63
C TRP A 124 16.85 -2.09 -4.40
N PHE A 125 17.30 -2.21 -3.14
CA PHE A 125 18.67 -2.66 -2.85
C PHE A 125 18.94 -4.09 -3.33
N ALA A 126 17.94 -4.98 -3.29
CA ALA A 126 18.06 -6.31 -3.86
C ALA A 126 18.24 -6.24 -5.38
N LEU A 127 17.42 -5.45 -6.09
CA LEU A 127 17.54 -5.24 -7.54
C LEU A 127 18.82 -4.51 -7.92
N GLN A 128 19.31 -3.58 -7.11
CA GLN A 128 20.62 -2.95 -7.32
C GLN A 128 21.74 -4.00 -7.39
N LYS A 129 21.74 -4.98 -6.47
CA LYS A 129 22.73 -6.06 -6.47
C LYS A 129 22.55 -7.02 -7.63
N GLU A 130 21.31 -7.27 -8.06
CA GLU A 130 20.99 -8.29 -9.05
C GLU A 130 21.18 -7.80 -10.48
N ILE A 131 20.66 -6.60 -10.82
CA ILE A 131 20.65 -6.08 -12.19
C ILE A 131 21.44 -4.77 -12.37
N GLY A 132 21.95 -4.18 -11.28
CA GLY A 132 22.84 -3.02 -11.33
C GLY A 132 22.12 -1.70 -11.60
N ILE A 133 20.90 -1.52 -11.10
CA ILE A 133 20.24 -0.22 -11.06
C ILE A 133 20.95 0.70 -10.06
N ASN A 134 20.76 2.00 -10.21
CA ASN A 134 21.20 3.01 -9.25
C ASN A 134 20.06 3.33 -8.27
N ILE A 135 20.42 3.67 -7.03
CA ILE A 135 19.49 4.22 -6.06
C ILE A 135 19.98 5.60 -5.69
N GLU A 136 19.13 6.59 -5.87
CA GLU A 136 19.39 7.98 -5.54
C GLU A 136 18.31 8.49 -4.57
N TYR A 137 18.64 9.54 -3.83
CA TYR A 137 17.78 10.04 -2.78
C TYR A 137 17.25 11.43 -3.12
N ILE A 138 15.94 11.60 -2.96
CA ILE A 138 15.30 12.91 -2.99
C ILE A 138 15.62 13.61 -1.67
N GLU A 139 16.15 14.81 -1.73
CA GLU A 139 16.39 15.65 -0.54
C GLU A 139 15.06 16.05 0.11
N THR A 140 15.01 15.95 1.43
CA THR A 140 13.88 16.37 2.26
C THR A 140 14.34 17.41 3.29
N ASP A 141 13.38 18.16 3.83
CA ASP A 141 13.65 18.97 5.01
C ASP A 141 13.78 18.13 6.29
N ASN A 142 13.97 18.80 7.44
CA ASN A 142 14.12 18.12 8.74
C ASN A 142 12.85 17.40 9.23
N GLU A 143 11.70 17.69 8.62
CA GLU A 143 10.41 17.06 8.90
C GLU A 143 10.07 16.00 7.84
N ALA A 144 11.04 15.65 6.98
CA ALA A 144 10.92 14.70 5.86
C ALA A 144 9.90 15.14 4.79
N ASN A 145 9.63 16.43 4.63
CA ASN A 145 8.82 16.91 3.52
C ASN A 145 9.65 17.03 2.24
N ILE A 146 9.08 16.57 1.14
CA ILE A 146 9.60 16.80 -0.21
C ILE A 146 8.99 18.11 -0.73
N THR A 147 9.82 19.01 -1.21
CA THR A 147 9.32 20.15 -1.99
C THR A 147 9.38 19.82 -3.48
N ILE A 148 8.51 20.43 -4.26
CA ILE A 148 8.53 20.24 -5.73
C ILE A 148 9.87 20.67 -6.33
N ASP A 149 10.53 21.67 -5.75
CA ASP A 149 11.84 22.12 -6.22
C ASP A 149 12.95 21.09 -5.91
N THR A 150 12.95 20.45 -4.72
CA THR A 150 13.90 19.37 -4.41
C THR A 150 13.63 18.13 -5.26
N PHE A 151 12.36 17.81 -5.51
CA PHE A 151 11.99 16.71 -6.40
C PHE A 151 12.45 16.95 -7.84
N LYS A 152 12.19 18.14 -8.41
CA LYS A 152 12.67 18.51 -9.77
C LYS A 152 14.18 18.42 -9.90
N LYS A 153 14.94 18.79 -8.86
CA LYS A 153 16.42 18.68 -8.88
C LYS A 153 16.89 17.21 -8.89
N ALA A 154 16.13 16.30 -8.25
CA ALA A 154 16.45 14.88 -8.24
C ALA A 154 16.09 14.18 -9.57
N MET A 155 15.15 14.73 -10.34
CA MET A 155 14.70 14.14 -11.61
C MET A 155 15.70 14.36 -12.74
N HIS A 156 16.00 13.28 -13.49
CA HIS A 156 16.83 13.29 -14.70
C HIS A 156 16.45 12.12 -15.63
N GLU A 157 16.97 12.09 -16.84
CA GLU A 157 16.67 11.10 -17.91
C GLU A 157 16.89 9.62 -17.50
N GLY A 158 17.79 9.39 -16.52
CA GLY A 158 18.09 8.04 -16.00
C GLY A 158 17.06 7.51 -15.01
N VAL A 159 16.20 8.38 -14.46
CA VAL A 159 15.18 7.97 -13.48
C VAL A 159 14.10 7.17 -14.18
N LYS A 160 13.83 5.95 -13.69
CA LYS A 160 12.80 5.05 -14.21
C LYS A 160 11.73 4.72 -13.18
N VAL A 161 12.04 4.90 -11.90
CA VAL A 161 11.10 4.66 -10.80
C VAL A 161 11.28 5.76 -9.74
N VAL A 162 10.16 6.25 -9.23
CA VAL A 162 10.06 7.02 -8.00
C VAL A 162 9.23 6.19 -7.02
N SER A 163 9.79 5.87 -5.85
CA SER A 163 9.11 5.04 -4.84
C SER A 163 9.13 5.74 -3.49
N VAL A 164 7.99 6.29 -3.07
CA VAL A 164 7.88 7.14 -1.87
C VAL A 164 6.62 6.81 -1.07
N ALA A 165 6.67 7.02 0.23
CA ALA A 165 5.48 7.01 1.07
C ALA A 165 4.68 8.30 0.86
N GLU A 166 3.34 8.21 0.68
CA GLU A 166 2.49 9.39 0.64
C GLU A 166 2.40 10.06 2.00
N VAL A 167 2.38 9.25 3.07
CA VAL A 167 2.50 9.71 4.46
C VAL A 167 3.60 8.89 5.14
N THR A 168 4.62 9.56 5.68
CA THR A 168 5.73 8.87 6.34
C THR A 168 5.30 8.25 7.68
N ASN A 169 5.81 7.06 8.00
CA ASN A 169 5.37 6.31 9.18
C ASN A 169 5.86 6.85 10.53
N VAL A 170 6.97 7.56 10.55
CA VAL A 170 7.58 8.09 11.81
C VAL A 170 7.18 9.54 12.04
N LEU A 171 7.32 10.40 11.03
CA LEU A 171 7.09 11.83 11.16
C LEU A 171 5.66 12.25 10.76
N GLY A 172 4.96 11.44 9.96
CA GLY A 172 3.61 11.74 9.50
C GLY A 172 3.55 12.84 8.42
N SER A 173 4.68 13.14 7.78
CA SER A 173 4.78 14.13 6.72
C SER A 173 4.03 13.66 5.49
N ILE A 174 3.20 14.54 4.90
CA ILE A 174 2.39 14.26 3.70
C ILE A 174 3.14 14.78 2.47
N GLN A 175 3.40 13.91 1.51
CA GLN A 175 4.13 14.26 0.31
C GLN A 175 3.21 14.75 -0.81
N PRO A 176 3.68 15.66 -1.69
CA PRO A 176 2.90 16.21 -2.81
C PRO A 176 2.87 15.22 -3.99
N VAL A 177 2.29 14.02 -3.76
CA VAL A 177 2.35 12.88 -4.68
C VAL A 177 1.79 13.21 -6.06
N LYS A 178 0.71 14.00 -6.14
CA LYS A 178 0.08 14.35 -7.41
C LYS A 178 1.04 15.11 -8.34
N GLU A 179 1.64 16.17 -7.83
CA GLU A 179 2.61 16.98 -8.60
C GLU A 179 3.88 16.18 -8.88
N MET A 180 4.31 15.32 -7.97
CA MET A 180 5.43 14.40 -8.20
C MET A 180 5.13 13.42 -9.33
N CYS A 181 3.90 12.90 -9.40
CA CYS A 181 3.44 12.02 -10.48
C CYS A 181 3.53 12.69 -11.86
N GLU A 182 2.99 13.91 -11.98
CA GLU A 182 3.03 14.68 -13.22
C GLU A 182 4.48 14.87 -13.71
N ILE A 183 5.39 15.19 -12.79
CA ILE A 183 6.81 15.38 -13.11
C ILE A 183 7.46 14.04 -13.47
N ALA A 184 7.26 12.98 -12.67
CA ALA A 184 7.82 11.65 -12.94
C ALA A 184 7.41 11.12 -14.32
N HIS A 185 6.13 11.24 -14.66
CA HIS A 185 5.59 10.83 -15.95
C HIS A 185 6.16 11.64 -17.12
N SER A 186 6.49 12.92 -16.92
CA SER A 186 7.15 13.73 -17.97
C SER A 186 8.54 13.21 -18.34
N TYR A 187 9.20 12.46 -17.44
CA TYR A 187 10.47 11.75 -17.68
C TYR A 187 10.27 10.29 -18.09
N GLY A 188 9.02 9.80 -18.17
CA GLY A 188 8.71 8.40 -18.44
C GLY A 188 9.05 7.47 -17.27
N ALA A 189 9.10 7.98 -16.05
CA ALA A 189 9.34 7.22 -14.83
C ALA A 189 8.01 6.74 -14.21
N TYR A 190 8.03 5.55 -13.60
CA TYR A 190 6.89 5.01 -12.84
C TYR A 190 6.83 5.63 -11.45
N MET A 191 5.61 5.94 -10.99
CA MET A 191 5.33 6.43 -9.65
C MET A 191 4.72 5.34 -8.77
N ILE A 192 5.46 4.93 -7.74
CA ILE A 192 5.08 3.92 -6.77
C ILE A 192 4.87 4.57 -5.41
N VAL A 193 3.73 4.29 -4.79
CA VAL A 193 3.35 4.90 -3.52
C VAL A 193 3.18 3.85 -2.43
N ASP A 194 3.92 4.02 -1.34
CA ASP A 194 3.62 3.34 -0.08
C ASP A 194 2.45 4.08 0.60
N GLY A 195 1.26 3.50 0.48
CA GLY A 195 0.01 3.99 1.06
C GLY A 195 -0.28 3.45 2.46
N ALA A 196 0.70 2.83 3.12
CA ALA A 196 0.50 2.17 4.42
C ALA A 196 -0.06 3.10 5.51
N GLN A 197 0.30 4.39 5.46
CA GLN A 197 -0.20 5.38 6.41
C GLN A 197 -1.23 6.33 5.79
N SER A 198 -1.26 6.53 4.48
CA SER A 198 -2.24 7.43 3.87
C SER A 198 -3.63 6.80 3.76
N VAL A 199 -3.75 5.60 3.20
CA VAL A 199 -5.05 4.94 3.00
C VAL A 199 -5.86 4.77 4.30
N PRO A 200 -5.26 4.42 5.46
CA PRO A 200 -6.00 4.36 6.73
C PRO A 200 -6.48 5.71 7.26
N HIS A 201 -5.83 6.83 6.92
CA HIS A 201 -6.00 8.10 7.63
C HIS A 201 -6.59 9.22 6.79
N MET A 202 -6.53 9.13 5.45
CA MET A 202 -7.03 10.15 4.56
C MET A 202 -7.70 9.55 3.33
N LYS A 203 -8.48 10.36 2.62
CA LYS A 203 -9.03 9.92 1.33
C LYS A 203 -7.90 9.85 0.30
N VAL A 204 -7.70 8.68 -0.28
CA VAL A 204 -6.77 8.46 -1.39
C VAL A 204 -7.59 8.18 -2.65
N ASP A 205 -7.30 8.91 -3.72
CA ASP A 205 -7.93 8.76 -5.02
C ASP A 205 -6.84 8.52 -6.06
N VAL A 206 -6.63 7.26 -6.42
CA VAL A 206 -5.50 6.87 -7.29
C VAL A 206 -5.65 7.41 -8.73
N LYS A 207 -6.88 7.69 -9.18
CA LYS A 207 -7.12 8.31 -10.49
C LYS A 207 -6.78 9.80 -10.48
N ASP A 208 -7.10 10.51 -9.38
CA ASP A 208 -6.74 11.92 -9.24
C ASP A 208 -5.23 12.11 -9.02
N LEU A 209 -4.60 11.21 -8.27
CA LEU A 209 -3.14 11.21 -8.05
C LEU A 209 -2.36 10.75 -9.29
N ASP A 210 -2.98 9.98 -10.18
CA ASP A 210 -2.39 9.33 -11.36
C ASP A 210 -1.21 8.41 -11.06
N VAL A 211 -1.15 7.84 -9.84
CA VAL A 211 -0.10 6.90 -9.44
C VAL A 211 -0.14 5.62 -10.27
N ASP A 212 1.01 5.03 -10.54
CA ASP A 212 1.10 3.79 -11.30
C ASP A 212 0.87 2.57 -10.42
N PHE A 213 1.35 2.62 -9.18
CA PHE A 213 1.16 1.58 -8.18
C PHE A 213 0.97 2.18 -6.78
N LEU A 214 0.18 1.51 -5.96
CA LEU A 214 0.00 1.84 -4.55
C LEU A 214 -0.13 0.56 -3.74
N GLY A 215 0.54 0.49 -2.58
CA GLY A 215 0.42 -0.63 -1.65
C GLY A 215 -0.07 -0.20 -0.28
N PHE A 216 -0.92 -1.02 0.37
CA PHE A 216 -1.32 -0.80 1.76
C PHE A 216 -1.68 -2.10 2.48
N SER A 217 -1.82 -2.03 3.81
CA SER A 217 -2.08 -3.18 4.68
C SER A 217 -3.36 -3.01 5.47
N ALA A 218 -4.19 -4.05 5.53
CA ALA A 218 -5.43 -4.04 6.30
C ALA A 218 -5.21 -3.87 7.81
N HIS A 219 -4.11 -4.41 8.36
CA HIS A 219 -3.85 -4.33 9.80
C HIS A 219 -3.59 -2.92 10.34
N LYS A 220 -3.36 -1.92 9.48
CA LYS A 220 -3.22 -0.51 9.84
C LYS A 220 -4.54 0.27 9.72
N MET A 221 -5.57 -0.33 9.12
CA MET A 221 -6.91 0.24 8.93
C MET A 221 -8.00 -0.64 9.60
N CYS A 222 -7.75 -1.07 10.80
CA CYS A 222 -8.64 -1.89 11.63
C CYS A 222 -8.90 -3.31 11.10
N GLY A 223 -8.33 -3.71 9.97
CA GLY A 223 -8.50 -5.03 9.37
C GLY A 223 -7.58 -6.10 9.98
N PRO A 224 -7.73 -7.37 9.60
CA PRO A 224 -6.93 -8.48 10.12
C PRO A 224 -5.48 -8.42 9.63
N TYR A 225 -4.59 -9.16 10.29
CA TYR A 225 -3.27 -9.48 9.78
C TYR A 225 -3.36 -10.41 8.56
N GLY A 226 -2.31 -10.43 7.75
CA GLY A 226 -2.20 -11.33 6.61
C GLY A 226 -2.97 -10.88 5.37
N VAL A 227 -3.48 -9.64 5.36
CA VAL A 227 -4.18 -9.03 4.22
C VAL A 227 -3.55 -7.69 3.87
N GLY A 228 -3.22 -7.54 2.61
CA GLY A 228 -2.77 -6.31 1.99
C GLY A 228 -3.34 -6.14 0.59
N ILE A 229 -3.17 -4.98 0.05
CA ILE A 229 -3.60 -4.61 -1.28
C ILE A 229 -2.42 -4.05 -2.06
N LEU A 230 -2.33 -4.45 -3.31
CA LEU A 230 -1.58 -3.81 -4.35
C LEU A 230 -2.59 -3.25 -5.35
N TYR A 231 -2.59 -1.96 -5.55
CA TYR A 231 -3.18 -1.30 -6.70
C TYR A 231 -2.12 -1.14 -7.79
N GLY A 232 -2.49 -1.34 -9.02
CA GLY A 232 -1.66 -1.01 -10.17
C GLY A 232 -2.54 -0.68 -11.38
N LYS A 233 -2.13 0.30 -12.19
CA LYS A 233 -2.78 0.56 -13.47
C LYS A 233 -2.84 -0.74 -14.27
N LYS A 234 -4.03 -1.12 -14.75
CA LYS A 234 -4.24 -2.42 -15.42
C LYS A 234 -3.20 -2.74 -16.48
N LYS A 235 -2.86 -1.76 -17.33
CA LYS A 235 -1.85 -1.93 -18.37
C LYS A 235 -0.47 -2.33 -17.81
N LEU A 236 -0.11 -1.83 -16.64
CA LEU A 236 1.16 -2.14 -15.98
C LEU A 236 1.11 -3.50 -15.30
N LEU A 237 0.00 -3.84 -14.63
CA LEU A 237 -0.20 -5.18 -14.07
C LEU A 237 -0.12 -6.26 -15.14
N ASP A 238 -0.73 -6.03 -16.31
CA ASP A 238 -0.70 -6.98 -17.44
C ASP A 238 0.72 -7.13 -18.05
N ALA A 239 1.58 -6.13 -17.87
CA ALA A 239 2.96 -6.14 -18.39
C ALA A 239 4.00 -6.65 -17.38
N MET A 240 3.64 -6.73 -16.09
CA MET A 240 4.53 -7.25 -15.04
C MET A 240 4.66 -8.77 -15.11
N GLU A 241 5.85 -9.28 -14.78
CA GLU A 241 6.00 -10.72 -14.53
C GLU A 241 5.47 -11.09 -13.15
N PRO A 242 4.70 -12.20 -13.02
CA PRO A 242 4.34 -12.74 -11.72
C PRO A 242 5.59 -13.10 -10.91
N VAL A 243 5.61 -12.75 -9.63
CA VAL A 243 6.74 -13.05 -8.73
C VAL A 243 6.59 -14.41 -8.06
N PHE A 244 5.33 -14.94 -8.01
CA PHE A 244 4.98 -16.25 -7.42
C PHE A 244 4.02 -17.01 -8.33
#